data_ce5a75118854380392d98a06cc66c49e
#
_entry.id   ce5a75118854380392d98a06cc66c49e
#
_cell.length_a   1.000
_cell.length_b   1.000
_cell.length_c   1.000
_cell.angle_alpha   90.00
_cell.angle_beta   90.00
_cell.angle_gamma   90.00
#
_symmetry.space_group_name_H-M   'P 1'
#
loop_
_entity.id
_entity.type
_entity.pdbx_description
1 polymer ?
#
loop_
_entity_poly.entity_id
_entity_poly.type
_entity_poly.pdbx_seq_one_letter_code
_entity_poly.pdbx_strand_id
1 'polypeptide(L)'
;MNVVPVNQQQKASLTYDTQPQQEMTGITRYYQRSTTNKSFIEMSNYLKAIGIKNNRFMLTLLDKDLAGIDPHDPNLSSFYKMKVLTEVTNNFWYFLREVVRIPSSGAPSKFILNRGNMAFLYLAIMNINTILLMPRQTGKTIGAACIYVYVYNFKTKNSQISHVSKDFGLSKENLGRIRQIRDLLPSYLRFDSVFSMVNGKKTKVPNTVVFMEHAINHNKIRVYPKARNELAAANLLRGQTFPLLWADEFAFIPYMKTIYGNMAPAMSKAVEISKANGSPYGILYTTTPGFLTTDEGKYAYEIIKNATKFNEGWYDLTYYQLMDLITSNKLSVFVYIEFTYQELGYSEDWFYEHCKEQNWDWVTIRREYLLEWSDESENNPFTKDELDTVKKFCKKPKKSFLIFGKYQLDIFEEIPLMSNLVPKYPPIVGVDPSGGVSKDSSCITFVDSRTTRVFAQLRSNTISLVELARVLEYIVMNMMPNAIINIERNGVAEAISA
;
A
#
# COMPACT_ATOMS: atom_id res chain seq x y z
N MET A 1 7.61 -27.82 -30.92
CA MET A 1 7.83 -26.78 -29.88
C MET A 1 8.86 -27.33 -28.89
N ASN A 2 9.98 -26.65 -28.74
CA ASN A 2 11.15 -27.22 -28.09
C ASN A 2 11.17 -26.88 -26.60
N VAL A 3 10.83 -27.84 -25.75
CA VAL A 3 11.29 -27.85 -24.37
C VAL A 3 12.71 -28.37 -24.40
N VAL A 4 13.64 -27.54 -23.93
CA VAL A 4 15.04 -27.97 -23.86
C VAL A 4 15.28 -28.44 -22.43
N PRO A 5 15.68 -29.69 -22.22
CA PRO A 5 16.12 -30.14 -20.93
C PRO A 5 17.38 -29.36 -20.53
N VAL A 6 17.44 -28.95 -19.28
CA VAL A 6 18.56 -28.20 -18.76
C VAL A 6 19.78 -29.09 -18.65
N ASN A 7 20.87 -28.72 -19.31
CA ASN A 7 22.17 -29.37 -19.14
C ASN A 7 22.75 -29.14 -17.73
N GLN A 8 23.83 -29.80 -17.36
CA GLN A 8 24.40 -29.67 -16.01
C GLN A 8 24.84 -28.27 -15.62
N GLN A 9 25.31 -27.46 -16.57
CA GLN A 9 25.66 -26.04 -16.31
C GLN A 9 24.44 -25.15 -16.13
N GLN A 10 23.31 -25.51 -16.76
CA GLN A 10 22.05 -24.80 -16.59
C GLN A 10 21.28 -25.25 -15.32
N LYS A 11 21.59 -26.46 -14.77
CA LYS A 11 21.03 -26.90 -13.48
C LYS A 11 21.43 -25.99 -12.33
N ALA A 12 22.66 -25.47 -12.34
CA ALA A 12 23.12 -24.54 -11.31
C ALA A 12 22.37 -23.20 -11.34
N SER A 13 21.92 -22.73 -12.53
CA SER A 13 21.15 -21.50 -12.67
C SER A 13 19.65 -21.66 -12.32
N LEU A 14 19.17 -22.89 -12.21
CA LEU A 14 17.80 -23.20 -11.82
C LEU A 14 17.62 -23.37 -10.31
N THR A 15 18.72 -23.53 -9.55
CA THR A 15 18.68 -23.59 -8.09
C THR A 15 18.28 -22.27 -7.45
N TYR A 16 18.23 -21.19 -8.23
CA TYR A 16 17.71 -19.87 -7.81
C TYR A 16 16.20 -19.72 -8.01
N ASP A 17 15.50 -20.82 -8.19
CA ASP A 17 14.06 -20.72 -8.32
C ASP A 17 13.41 -20.38 -6.99
N THR A 18 12.43 -19.56 -7.12
CA THR A 18 11.72 -18.76 -6.17
C THR A 18 10.98 -19.50 -5.05
N GLN A 19 10.99 -20.83 -5.04
CA GLN A 19 10.34 -21.59 -3.98
C GLN A 19 11.37 -22.31 -3.12
N PRO A 20 11.59 -21.87 -1.86
CA PRO A 20 12.61 -22.43 -0.97
C PRO A 20 12.48 -23.95 -0.77
N GLN A 21 11.25 -24.44 -0.81
CA GLN A 21 10.97 -25.87 -0.69
C GLN A 21 11.39 -26.70 -1.91
N GLN A 22 11.54 -26.05 -3.08
CA GLN A 22 11.93 -26.73 -4.31
C GLN A 22 13.45 -26.81 -4.48
N GLU A 23 14.20 -25.89 -3.91
CA GLU A 23 15.67 -25.97 -3.83
C GLU A 23 16.13 -27.22 -3.05
N MET A 24 15.38 -27.60 -2.01
CA MET A 24 15.70 -28.75 -1.16
C MET A 24 15.31 -30.11 -1.77
N THR A 25 14.45 -30.16 -2.78
CA THR A 25 13.87 -31.40 -3.31
C THR A 25 14.57 -31.95 -4.55
N GLY A 26 15.54 -31.24 -5.11
CA GLY A 26 16.26 -31.68 -6.31
C GLY A 26 15.40 -31.85 -7.57
N ILE A 27 14.24 -31.16 -7.63
CA ILE A 27 13.31 -31.24 -8.75
C ILE A 27 13.96 -30.68 -10.02
N THR A 28 13.97 -31.48 -11.08
CA THR A 28 14.46 -31.06 -12.40
C THR A 28 13.44 -30.10 -13.04
N ARG A 29 13.92 -29.02 -13.62
CA ARG A 29 13.11 -28.01 -14.32
C ARG A 29 13.53 -27.89 -15.77
N TYR A 30 12.59 -27.46 -16.60
CA TYR A 30 12.76 -27.25 -18.02
C TYR A 30 12.42 -25.81 -18.39
N TYR A 31 13.01 -25.27 -19.46
CA TYR A 31 12.64 -23.97 -19.96
C TYR A 31 11.62 -24.06 -21.08
N GLN A 32 10.55 -23.29 -20.95
CA GLN A 32 9.58 -23.14 -22.02
C GLN A 32 9.98 -21.95 -22.89
N ARG A 33 10.51 -22.22 -24.09
CA ARG A 33 10.96 -21.18 -25.03
C ARG A 33 9.84 -20.59 -25.89
N SER A 34 8.73 -21.28 -26.02
CA SER A 34 7.64 -20.98 -26.97
C SER A 34 6.29 -20.82 -26.28
N THR A 35 6.23 -20.02 -25.24
CA THR A 35 4.92 -19.61 -24.68
C THR A 35 4.23 -18.65 -25.63
N THR A 36 2.89 -18.75 -25.71
CA THR A 36 2.07 -17.76 -26.41
C THR A 36 1.85 -16.48 -25.61
N ASN A 37 2.33 -16.43 -24.37
CA ASN A 37 2.35 -15.21 -23.57
C ASN A 37 3.69 -14.47 -23.73
N LYS A 38 3.73 -13.58 -24.71
CA LYS A 38 4.96 -12.86 -25.11
C LYS A 38 5.58 -12.04 -23.99
N SER A 39 4.76 -11.46 -23.08
CA SER A 39 5.27 -10.59 -22.01
C SER A 39 6.27 -11.31 -21.08
N PHE A 40 6.13 -12.63 -20.90
CA PHE A 40 7.09 -13.42 -20.12
C PHE A 40 8.44 -13.61 -20.85
N ILE A 41 8.41 -13.73 -22.17
CA ILE A 41 9.64 -13.78 -22.99
C ILE A 41 10.34 -12.40 -22.95
N GLU A 42 9.56 -11.33 -23.09
CA GLU A 42 10.07 -9.95 -23.04
C GLU A 42 10.74 -9.67 -21.70
N MET A 43 10.10 -10.05 -20.58
CA MET A 43 10.70 -9.90 -19.25
C MET A 43 11.98 -10.75 -19.08
N SER A 44 12.01 -11.98 -19.58
CA SER A 44 13.22 -12.80 -19.56
C SER A 44 14.36 -12.14 -20.36
N ASN A 45 14.06 -11.59 -21.53
CA ASN A 45 15.04 -10.87 -22.36
C ASN A 45 15.51 -9.59 -21.68
N TYR A 46 14.60 -8.84 -21.05
CA TYR A 46 14.93 -7.66 -20.28
C TYR A 46 15.89 -8.00 -19.12
N LEU A 47 15.57 -8.99 -18.28
CA LEU A 47 16.43 -9.41 -17.18
C LEU A 47 17.83 -9.84 -17.68
N LYS A 48 17.88 -10.53 -18.80
CA LYS A 48 19.16 -10.91 -19.43
C LYS A 48 19.95 -9.68 -19.87
N ALA A 49 19.28 -8.70 -20.45
CA ALA A 49 19.91 -7.46 -20.92
C ALA A 49 20.52 -6.63 -19.78
N ILE A 50 19.90 -6.61 -18.61
CA ILE A 50 20.43 -5.93 -17.41
C ILE A 50 21.42 -6.80 -16.60
N GLY A 51 21.78 -7.98 -17.10
CA GLY A 51 22.83 -8.84 -16.51
C GLY A 51 22.36 -9.81 -15.43
N ILE A 52 21.05 -9.99 -15.22
CA ILE A 52 20.51 -10.96 -14.26
C ILE A 52 20.75 -12.39 -14.77
N LYS A 53 21.41 -13.21 -13.97
CA LYS A 53 21.73 -14.61 -14.30
C LYS A 53 20.49 -15.50 -14.26
N ASN A 54 19.67 -15.33 -13.23
CA ASN A 54 18.39 -16.04 -13.05
C ASN A 54 17.25 -15.36 -13.84
N ASN A 55 17.43 -15.19 -15.14
CA ASN A 55 16.53 -14.45 -16.02
C ASN A 55 15.38 -15.30 -16.62
N ARG A 56 15.26 -16.58 -16.25
CA ARG A 56 14.28 -17.52 -16.84
C ARG A 56 13.36 -18.19 -15.83
N PHE A 57 13.40 -17.80 -14.56
CA PHE A 57 12.61 -18.46 -13.52
C PHE A 57 11.09 -18.44 -13.82
N MET A 58 10.60 -17.40 -14.51
CA MET A 58 9.20 -17.28 -14.93
C MET A 58 8.85 -18.14 -16.16
N LEU A 59 9.83 -18.76 -16.82
CA LEU A 59 9.66 -19.60 -18.01
C LEU A 59 9.85 -21.08 -17.72
N THR A 60 9.91 -21.51 -16.46
CA THR A 60 10.16 -22.89 -16.07
C THR A 60 8.94 -23.79 -16.21
N LEU A 61 9.19 -25.07 -16.47
CA LEU A 61 8.26 -26.19 -16.39
C LEU A 61 8.85 -27.27 -15.50
N LEU A 62 8.02 -27.92 -14.71
CA LEU A 62 8.38 -29.14 -13.95
C LEU A 62 8.23 -30.40 -14.85
N ASP A 63 7.19 -30.41 -15.68
CA ASP A 63 6.96 -31.46 -16.65
C ASP A 63 7.17 -30.96 -18.08
N LYS A 64 8.20 -31.50 -18.75
CA LYS A 64 8.55 -31.14 -20.14
C LYS A 64 7.45 -31.45 -21.16
N ASP A 65 6.57 -32.41 -20.87
CA ASP A 65 5.51 -32.83 -21.79
C ASP A 65 4.39 -31.79 -21.90
N LEU A 66 4.39 -30.80 -20.99
CA LEU A 66 3.46 -29.66 -21.03
C LEU A 66 3.91 -28.53 -21.97
N ALA A 67 5.05 -28.67 -22.62
CA ALA A 67 5.50 -27.69 -23.59
C ALA A 67 4.55 -27.63 -24.80
N GLY A 68 3.97 -26.43 -25.02
CA GLY A 68 3.03 -26.20 -26.11
C GLY A 68 1.64 -26.78 -25.91
N ILE A 69 1.37 -27.38 -24.76
CA ILE A 69 0.01 -27.80 -24.38
C ILE A 69 -0.78 -26.55 -23.95
N ASP A 70 -1.96 -26.36 -24.52
CA ASP A 70 -2.90 -25.31 -24.07
C ASP A 70 -3.77 -25.88 -22.93
N PRO A 71 -3.65 -25.36 -21.70
CA PRO A 71 -4.52 -25.77 -20.59
C PRO A 71 -6.02 -25.52 -20.82
N HIS A 72 -6.36 -24.64 -21.75
CA HIS A 72 -7.73 -24.27 -22.08
C HIS A 72 -8.31 -25.09 -23.25
N ASP A 73 -7.56 -26.02 -23.83
CA ASP A 73 -8.09 -26.89 -24.89
C ASP A 73 -9.24 -27.75 -24.31
N PRO A 74 -10.47 -27.62 -24.83
CA PRO A 74 -11.61 -28.41 -24.35
C PRO A 74 -11.42 -29.91 -24.56
N ASN A 75 -10.61 -30.31 -25.55
CA ASN A 75 -10.33 -31.71 -25.92
C ASN A 75 -9.10 -32.29 -25.19
N LEU A 76 -8.53 -31.56 -24.23
CA LEU A 76 -7.37 -32.02 -23.47
C LEU A 76 -7.68 -33.33 -22.78
N SER A 77 -6.82 -34.35 -22.98
CA SER A 77 -6.98 -35.68 -22.36
C SER A 77 -6.89 -35.62 -20.85
N SER A 78 -7.49 -36.57 -20.14
CA SER A 78 -7.41 -36.67 -18.68
C SER A 78 -5.96 -36.79 -18.18
N PHE A 79 -5.08 -37.44 -18.95
CA PHE A 79 -3.65 -37.52 -18.67
C PHE A 79 -3.00 -36.15 -18.62
N TYR A 80 -3.21 -35.30 -19.62
CA TYR A 80 -2.68 -33.95 -19.63
C TYR A 80 -3.35 -33.05 -18.60
N LYS A 81 -4.66 -33.19 -18.34
CA LYS A 81 -5.35 -32.46 -17.26
C LYS A 81 -4.70 -32.73 -15.90
N MET A 82 -4.33 -33.96 -15.61
CA MET A 82 -3.62 -34.28 -14.36
C MET A 82 -2.21 -33.68 -14.31
N LYS A 83 -1.45 -33.72 -15.41
CA LYS A 83 -0.14 -33.07 -15.50
C LYS A 83 -0.23 -31.57 -15.30
N VAL A 84 -1.21 -30.89 -15.94
CA VAL A 84 -1.46 -29.45 -15.76
C VAL A 84 -1.81 -29.15 -14.30
N LEU A 85 -2.68 -29.93 -13.66
CA LEU A 85 -3.02 -29.75 -12.24
C LEU A 85 -1.79 -29.86 -11.34
N THR A 86 -0.93 -30.86 -11.58
CA THR A 86 0.31 -31.03 -10.83
C THR A 86 1.27 -29.86 -11.05
N GLU A 87 1.44 -29.42 -12.29
CA GLU A 87 2.27 -28.29 -12.66
C GLU A 87 1.77 -27.00 -11.98
N VAL A 88 0.48 -26.67 -12.11
CA VAL A 88 -0.14 -25.50 -11.51
C VAL A 88 0.05 -25.47 -9.99
N THR A 89 -0.15 -26.62 -9.33
CA THR A 89 -0.03 -26.72 -7.87
C THR A 89 1.39 -26.38 -7.39
N ASN A 90 2.42 -26.67 -8.20
CA ASN A 90 3.83 -26.56 -7.82
C ASN A 90 4.60 -25.47 -8.58
N ASN A 91 3.99 -24.80 -9.56
CA ASN A 91 4.63 -23.79 -10.39
C ASN A 91 3.70 -22.59 -10.61
N PHE A 92 3.83 -21.57 -9.76
CA PHE A 92 3.05 -20.35 -9.86
C PHE A 92 3.25 -19.63 -11.20
N TRP A 93 4.48 -19.63 -11.73
CA TRP A 93 4.79 -18.95 -12.98
C TRP A 93 4.12 -19.61 -14.19
N TYR A 94 4.01 -20.96 -14.19
CA TYR A 94 3.21 -21.68 -15.19
C TYR A 94 1.73 -21.30 -15.08
N PHE A 95 1.17 -21.32 -13.86
CA PHE A 95 -0.21 -20.88 -13.61
C PHE A 95 -0.47 -19.51 -14.19
N LEU A 96 0.38 -18.52 -13.86
CA LEU A 96 0.20 -17.14 -14.31
C LEU A 96 0.36 -16.98 -15.83
N ARG A 97 1.31 -17.67 -16.42
CA ARG A 97 1.68 -17.55 -17.84
C ARG A 97 0.71 -18.25 -18.77
N GLU A 98 0.34 -19.50 -18.44
CA GLU A 98 -0.41 -20.37 -19.36
C GLU A 98 -1.91 -20.46 -19.00
N VAL A 99 -2.24 -20.44 -17.70
CA VAL A 99 -3.58 -20.77 -17.23
C VAL A 99 -4.43 -19.54 -16.95
N VAL A 100 -3.85 -18.48 -16.36
CA VAL A 100 -4.60 -17.27 -16.01
C VAL A 100 -5.13 -16.58 -17.26
N ARG A 101 -6.41 -16.17 -17.17
CA ARG A 101 -7.05 -15.24 -18.10
C ARG A 101 -7.63 -14.09 -17.31
N ILE A 102 -7.46 -12.87 -17.83
CA ILE A 102 -7.93 -11.63 -17.23
C ILE A 102 -9.18 -11.18 -17.96
N PRO A 103 -10.26 -10.85 -17.25
CA PRO A 103 -11.45 -10.28 -17.85
C PRO A 103 -11.11 -8.98 -18.61
N SER A 104 -11.54 -8.88 -19.86
CA SER A 104 -11.40 -7.69 -20.69
C SER A 104 -12.62 -7.51 -21.57
N SER A 105 -12.80 -6.32 -22.15
CA SER A 105 -13.88 -6.07 -23.12
C SER A 105 -13.70 -7.01 -24.31
N GLY A 106 -14.75 -7.79 -24.61
CA GLY A 106 -14.72 -8.83 -25.66
C GLY A 106 -14.20 -10.16 -25.14
N ALA A 107 -13.01 -10.57 -25.53
CA ALA A 107 -12.44 -11.86 -25.15
C ALA A 107 -11.46 -11.71 -23.97
N PRO A 108 -11.41 -12.70 -23.06
CA PRO A 108 -10.44 -12.70 -21.96
C PRO A 108 -8.99 -12.64 -22.48
N SER A 109 -8.17 -11.81 -21.87
CA SER A 109 -6.76 -11.63 -22.22
C SER A 109 -5.84 -12.45 -21.31
N LYS A 110 -4.59 -12.69 -21.76
CA LYS A 110 -3.55 -13.26 -20.91
C LYS A 110 -3.06 -12.22 -19.91
N PHE A 111 -2.54 -12.67 -18.77
CA PHE A 111 -1.87 -11.80 -17.84
C PHE A 111 -0.62 -11.18 -18.49
N ILE A 112 -0.51 -9.87 -18.44
CA ILE A 112 0.67 -9.14 -18.95
C ILE A 112 1.63 -8.93 -17.80
N LEU A 113 2.82 -9.52 -17.92
CA LEU A 113 3.89 -9.38 -16.92
C LEU A 113 4.68 -8.11 -17.21
N ASN A 114 4.81 -7.24 -16.22
CA ASN A 114 5.72 -6.09 -16.22
C ASN A 114 6.69 -6.18 -15.04
N ARG A 115 7.70 -5.30 -15.00
CA ARG A 115 8.75 -5.31 -13.97
C ARG A 115 8.20 -5.26 -12.55
N GLY A 116 7.26 -4.36 -12.28
CA GLY A 116 6.68 -4.16 -10.96
C GLY A 116 5.83 -5.35 -10.51
N ASN A 117 4.97 -5.87 -11.38
CA ASN A 117 4.20 -7.07 -11.09
C ASN A 117 5.11 -8.29 -10.88
N MET A 118 6.16 -8.42 -11.69
CA MET A 118 7.14 -9.50 -11.54
C MET A 118 7.80 -9.46 -10.17
N ALA A 119 8.30 -8.30 -9.74
CA ALA A 119 8.93 -8.14 -8.43
C ALA A 119 7.95 -8.44 -7.28
N PHE A 120 6.74 -7.91 -7.35
CA PHE A 120 5.69 -8.12 -6.35
C PHE A 120 5.30 -9.59 -6.22
N LEU A 121 5.05 -10.25 -7.34
CA LEU A 121 4.66 -11.66 -7.39
C LEU A 121 5.81 -12.56 -6.92
N TYR A 122 7.06 -12.22 -7.29
CA TYR A 122 8.25 -12.94 -6.86
C TYR A 122 8.38 -12.95 -5.33
N LEU A 123 8.28 -11.79 -4.70
CA LEU A 123 8.38 -11.69 -3.25
C LEU A 123 7.16 -12.30 -2.53
N ALA A 124 5.96 -12.13 -3.08
CA ALA A 124 4.73 -12.65 -2.49
C ALA A 124 4.73 -14.19 -2.41
N ILE A 125 5.17 -14.88 -3.48
CA ILE A 125 5.26 -16.35 -3.45
C ILE A 125 6.37 -16.88 -2.55
N MET A 126 7.33 -16.02 -2.18
CA MET A 126 8.35 -16.31 -1.17
C MET A 126 7.87 -15.99 0.26
N ASN A 127 6.62 -15.60 0.44
CA ASN A 127 6.03 -15.24 1.72
C ASN A 127 6.70 -14.01 2.38
N ILE A 128 7.15 -13.06 1.58
CA ILE A 128 7.75 -11.82 2.04
C ILE A 128 6.67 -10.73 2.06
N ASN A 129 6.60 -9.98 3.17
CA ASN A 129 5.70 -8.83 3.26
C ASN A 129 6.13 -7.75 2.28
N THR A 130 5.22 -7.32 1.43
CA THR A 130 5.55 -6.41 0.32
C THR A 130 4.65 -5.19 0.27
N ILE A 131 5.24 -4.07 -0.16
CA ILE A 131 4.53 -2.83 -0.51
C ILE A 131 4.84 -2.55 -1.97
N LEU A 132 3.82 -2.55 -2.82
CA LEU A 132 3.94 -2.23 -4.24
C LEU A 132 3.41 -0.84 -4.51
N LEU A 133 4.29 0.03 -4.98
CA LEU A 133 3.99 1.37 -5.45
C LEU A 133 4.23 1.43 -6.96
N MET A 134 3.18 1.68 -7.72
CA MET A 134 3.22 1.82 -9.18
C MET A 134 2.15 2.81 -9.63
N PRO A 135 2.28 3.42 -10.83
CA PRO A 135 1.26 4.27 -11.40
C PRO A 135 -0.10 3.60 -11.49
N ARG A 136 -1.13 4.41 -11.55
CA ARG A 136 -2.50 3.94 -11.76
C ARG A 136 -2.60 3.18 -13.08
N GLN A 137 -3.51 2.19 -13.16
CA GLN A 137 -3.80 1.35 -14.33
C GLN A 137 -2.63 0.47 -14.82
N THR A 138 -1.57 0.29 -14.05
CA THR A 138 -0.42 -0.55 -14.41
C THR A 138 -0.52 -2.01 -13.93
N GLY A 139 -1.68 -2.43 -13.38
CA GLY A 139 -1.98 -3.83 -13.07
C GLY A 139 -1.69 -4.29 -11.64
N LYS A 140 -1.45 -3.38 -10.67
CA LYS A 140 -1.24 -3.73 -9.24
C LYS A 140 -2.29 -4.69 -8.69
N THR A 141 -3.56 -4.28 -8.78
CA THR A 141 -4.72 -5.02 -8.26
C THR A 141 -4.89 -6.38 -8.93
N ILE A 142 -4.62 -6.47 -10.25
CA ILE A 142 -4.71 -7.73 -11.00
C ILE A 142 -3.63 -8.71 -10.56
N GLY A 143 -2.39 -8.26 -10.33
CA GLY A 143 -1.32 -9.09 -9.81
C GLY A 143 -1.68 -9.69 -8.45
N ALA A 144 -2.17 -8.88 -7.51
CA ALA A 144 -2.62 -9.35 -6.20
C ALA A 144 -3.82 -10.32 -6.30
N ALA A 145 -4.78 -10.04 -7.18
CA ALA A 145 -5.92 -10.94 -7.41
C ALA A 145 -5.46 -12.32 -7.94
N CYS A 146 -4.45 -12.37 -8.82
CA CYS A 146 -3.89 -13.64 -9.30
C CYS A 146 -3.25 -14.47 -8.18
N ILE A 147 -2.54 -13.84 -7.22
CA ILE A 147 -2.03 -14.52 -6.02
C ILE A 147 -3.20 -15.12 -5.22
N TYR A 148 -4.27 -14.35 -5.02
CA TYR A 148 -5.44 -14.79 -4.25
C TYR A 148 -6.13 -15.97 -4.92
N VAL A 149 -6.30 -15.94 -6.25
CA VAL A 149 -6.85 -17.09 -7.01
C VAL A 149 -5.94 -18.32 -6.87
N TYR A 150 -4.62 -18.14 -6.96
CA TYR A 150 -3.67 -19.21 -6.83
C TYR A 150 -3.71 -19.88 -5.45
N VAL A 151 -3.63 -19.05 -4.40
CA VAL A 151 -3.63 -19.54 -3.02
C VAL A 151 -4.96 -20.22 -2.67
N TYR A 152 -6.08 -19.59 -3.06
CA TYR A 152 -7.43 -20.08 -2.80
C TYR A 152 -7.70 -21.46 -3.45
N ASN A 153 -7.26 -21.68 -4.70
CA ASN A 153 -7.53 -22.92 -5.40
C ASN A 153 -6.51 -24.02 -5.12
N PHE A 154 -5.20 -23.68 -4.96
CA PHE A 154 -4.14 -24.70 -5.11
C PHE A 154 -3.19 -24.83 -3.90
N LYS A 155 -3.01 -23.80 -3.07
CA LYS A 155 -1.87 -23.77 -2.13
C LYS A 155 -2.22 -23.94 -0.67
N THR A 156 -3.47 -23.92 -0.29
CA THR A 156 -3.87 -24.07 1.11
C THR A 156 -5.15 -24.91 1.25
N LYS A 157 -5.45 -25.35 2.48
CA LYS A 157 -6.71 -25.99 2.86
C LYS A 157 -7.17 -25.43 4.19
N ASN A 158 -8.50 -25.27 4.35
CA ASN A 158 -9.13 -24.73 5.56
C ASN A 158 -8.57 -23.39 6.02
N SER A 159 -8.10 -22.57 5.08
CA SER A 159 -7.46 -21.27 5.38
C SER A 159 -8.36 -20.10 5.02
N GLN A 160 -8.35 -19.06 5.84
CA GLN A 160 -8.98 -17.80 5.52
C GLN A 160 -7.96 -16.82 4.96
N ILE A 161 -8.30 -16.17 3.86
CA ILE A 161 -7.53 -15.11 3.23
C ILE A 161 -8.34 -13.83 3.37
N SER A 162 -7.72 -12.74 3.82
CA SER A 162 -8.41 -11.50 4.17
C SER A 162 -8.03 -10.36 3.24
N HIS A 163 -9.00 -9.53 2.86
CA HIS A 163 -8.80 -8.36 2.02
C HIS A 163 -9.49 -7.13 2.59
N VAL A 164 -8.78 -6.01 2.56
CA VAL A 164 -9.28 -4.67 2.91
C VAL A 164 -8.89 -3.68 1.82
N SER A 165 -9.64 -2.57 1.70
CA SER A 165 -9.30 -1.48 0.81
C SER A 165 -9.75 -0.13 1.39
N LYS A 166 -9.42 0.97 0.72
CA LYS A 166 -9.79 2.34 1.13
C LYS A 166 -11.29 2.52 1.37
N ASP A 167 -12.10 1.77 0.65
CA ASP A 167 -13.56 1.73 0.87
C ASP A 167 -14.14 0.33 0.63
N PHE A 168 -15.38 0.12 1.09
CA PHE A 168 -16.04 -1.18 1.01
C PHE A 168 -16.51 -1.54 -0.41
N GLY A 169 -16.79 -0.53 -1.24
CA GLY A 169 -17.14 -0.72 -2.65
C GLY A 169 -15.97 -1.35 -3.40
N LEU A 170 -14.78 -0.76 -3.29
CA LEU A 170 -13.56 -1.28 -3.89
C LEU A 170 -13.18 -2.67 -3.37
N SER A 171 -13.37 -2.94 -2.06
CA SER A 171 -13.14 -4.28 -1.50
C SER A 171 -14.04 -5.34 -2.16
N LYS A 172 -15.32 -5.03 -2.41
CA LYS A 172 -16.26 -5.92 -3.11
C LYS A 172 -15.90 -6.09 -4.59
N GLU A 173 -15.50 -5.01 -5.26
CA GLU A 173 -15.02 -5.07 -6.65
C GLU A 173 -13.79 -5.97 -6.79
N ASN A 174 -12.84 -5.86 -5.88
CA ASN A 174 -11.65 -6.70 -5.87
C ASN A 174 -12.01 -8.17 -5.66
N LEU A 175 -12.96 -8.50 -4.78
CA LEU A 175 -13.49 -9.86 -4.66
C LEU A 175 -14.20 -10.31 -5.95
N GLY A 176 -14.90 -9.40 -6.63
CA GLY A 176 -15.49 -9.62 -7.95
C GLY A 176 -14.43 -9.98 -9.00
N ARG A 177 -13.32 -9.24 -9.05
CA ARG A 177 -12.17 -9.51 -9.94
C ARG A 177 -11.55 -10.87 -9.66
N ILE A 178 -11.35 -11.23 -8.39
CA ILE A 178 -10.85 -12.54 -7.99
C ILE A 178 -11.78 -13.65 -8.51
N ARG A 179 -13.10 -13.49 -8.36
CA ARG A 179 -14.09 -14.45 -8.90
C ARG A 179 -14.00 -14.55 -10.42
N GLN A 180 -14.00 -13.44 -11.11
CA GLN A 180 -13.93 -13.42 -12.58
C GLN A 180 -12.68 -14.13 -13.10
N ILE A 181 -11.50 -13.88 -12.49
CA ILE A 181 -10.26 -14.59 -12.86
C ILE A 181 -10.39 -16.09 -12.57
N ARG A 182 -10.95 -16.47 -11.40
CA ARG A 182 -11.20 -17.86 -11.06
C ARG A 182 -12.15 -18.53 -12.06
N ASP A 183 -13.23 -17.84 -12.41
CA ASP A 183 -14.26 -18.40 -13.31
C ASP A 183 -13.77 -18.58 -14.75
N LEU A 184 -12.69 -17.89 -15.11
CA LEU A 184 -11.99 -18.06 -16.39
C LEU A 184 -10.95 -19.21 -16.39
N LEU A 185 -10.70 -19.87 -15.25
CA LEU A 185 -9.86 -21.06 -15.22
C LEU A 185 -10.55 -22.21 -15.98
N PRO A 186 -9.79 -23.15 -16.57
CA PRO A 186 -10.35 -24.40 -17.09
C PRO A 186 -11.22 -25.12 -16.04
N SER A 187 -12.32 -25.71 -16.45
CA SER A 187 -13.30 -26.33 -15.53
C SER A 187 -12.69 -27.38 -14.59
N TYR A 188 -11.73 -28.15 -15.07
CA TYR A 188 -11.02 -29.17 -14.26
C TYR A 188 -10.06 -28.57 -13.20
N LEU A 189 -9.75 -27.26 -13.26
CA LEU A 189 -8.95 -26.51 -12.28
C LEU A 189 -9.80 -25.67 -11.33
N ARG A 190 -11.08 -25.43 -11.65
CA ARG A 190 -11.97 -24.63 -10.78
C ARG A 190 -12.54 -25.42 -9.63
N PHE A 191 -12.68 -26.75 -9.79
CA PHE A 191 -13.34 -27.62 -8.82
C PHE A 191 -14.74 -27.11 -8.44
N ASP A 192 -15.51 -26.71 -9.46
CA ASP A 192 -16.82 -26.11 -9.27
C ASP A 192 -17.78 -27.04 -8.56
N SER A 193 -18.16 -26.69 -7.37
CA SER A 193 -19.27 -27.28 -6.64
C SER A 193 -19.99 -26.19 -5.86
N VAL A 194 -21.31 -26.17 -5.98
CA VAL A 194 -22.15 -25.31 -5.14
C VAL A 194 -22.38 -25.92 -3.76
N PHE A 195 -21.95 -27.17 -3.55
CA PHE A 195 -22.12 -27.92 -2.33
C PHE A 195 -20.83 -28.57 -1.87
N SER A 196 -20.63 -28.59 -0.57
CA SER A 196 -19.61 -29.39 0.09
C SER A 196 -20.25 -30.45 0.97
N MET A 197 -19.48 -31.49 1.31
CA MET A 197 -19.90 -32.51 2.29
C MET A 197 -19.40 -32.11 3.67
N VAL A 198 -20.30 -31.84 4.59
CA VAL A 198 -19.99 -31.51 5.99
C VAL A 198 -20.69 -32.53 6.88
N ASN A 199 -19.93 -33.31 7.64
CA ASN A 199 -20.45 -34.40 8.50
C ASN A 199 -21.42 -35.35 7.76
N GLY A 200 -21.07 -35.74 6.53
CA GLY A 200 -21.89 -36.62 5.69
C GLY A 200 -23.13 -35.99 5.07
N LYS A 201 -23.36 -34.68 5.30
CA LYS A 201 -24.50 -33.95 4.72
C LYS A 201 -24.05 -32.99 3.61
N LYS A 202 -24.81 -32.94 2.53
CA LYS A 202 -24.61 -32.00 1.42
C LYS A 202 -25.04 -30.58 1.87
N THR A 203 -24.08 -29.67 1.99
CA THR A 203 -24.31 -28.29 2.47
C THR A 203 -23.92 -27.30 1.38
N LYS A 204 -24.79 -26.31 1.14
CA LYS A 204 -24.49 -25.24 0.17
C LYS A 204 -23.30 -24.41 0.63
N VAL A 205 -22.34 -24.18 -0.27
CA VAL A 205 -21.15 -23.39 0.01
C VAL A 205 -21.50 -21.90 0.00
N PRO A 206 -21.16 -21.15 1.06
CA PRO A 206 -21.43 -19.72 1.12
C PRO A 206 -20.65 -18.96 0.03
N ASN A 207 -21.36 -18.16 -0.75
CA ASN A 207 -20.77 -17.29 -1.78
C ASN A 207 -21.60 -16.00 -1.90
N THR A 208 -21.05 -14.91 -1.36
CA THR A 208 -21.71 -13.60 -1.31
C THR A 208 -20.80 -12.51 -1.88
N VAL A 209 -21.28 -11.29 -2.01
CA VAL A 209 -20.46 -10.15 -2.49
C VAL A 209 -19.27 -9.80 -1.58
N VAL A 210 -19.23 -10.34 -0.35
CA VAL A 210 -18.17 -10.07 0.65
C VAL A 210 -17.43 -11.31 1.11
N PHE A 211 -17.86 -12.48 0.64
CA PHE A 211 -17.32 -13.76 1.11
C PHE A 211 -17.43 -14.83 0.05
N MET A 212 -16.41 -15.64 -0.10
CA MET A 212 -16.46 -16.86 -0.91
C MET A 212 -15.73 -18.01 -0.22
N GLU A 213 -16.27 -19.22 -0.35
CA GLU A 213 -15.69 -20.45 0.17
C GLU A 213 -15.50 -21.47 -0.94
N HIS A 214 -14.41 -22.20 -0.89
CA HIS A 214 -14.11 -23.26 -1.83
C HIS A 214 -14.72 -24.59 -1.37
N ALA A 215 -15.50 -25.23 -2.24
CA ALA A 215 -16.29 -26.41 -1.88
C ALA A 215 -15.47 -27.63 -1.43
N ILE A 216 -14.24 -27.77 -1.91
CA ILE A 216 -13.41 -28.97 -1.68
C ILE A 216 -12.34 -28.72 -0.61
N ASN A 217 -11.56 -27.64 -0.75
CA ASN A 217 -10.46 -27.36 0.17
C ASN A 217 -10.86 -26.46 1.37
N HIS A 218 -12.11 -25.96 1.38
CA HIS A 218 -12.68 -25.10 2.43
C HIS A 218 -11.91 -23.81 2.68
N ASN A 219 -11.15 -23.36 1.72
CA ASN A 219 -10.51 -22.05 1.77
C ASN A 219 -11.56 -20.95 1.66
N LYS A 220 -11.30 -19.84 2.34
CA LYS A 220 -12.23 -18.71 2.45
C LYS A 220 -11.52 -17.43 2.03
N ILE A 221 -12.19 -16.60 1.22
CA ILE A 221 -11.79 -15.22 1.02
C ILE A 221 -12.87 -14.33 1.63
N ARG A 222 -12.47 -13.42 2.51
CA ARG A 222 -13.34 -12.45 3.14
C ARG A 222 -12.83 -11.05 2.91
N VAL A 223 -13.75 -10.14 2.52
CA VAL A 223 -13.46 -8.71 2.43
C VAL A 223 -14.14 -7.97 3.57
N TYR A 224 -13.49 -6.91 4.03
CA TYR A 224 -13.93 -6.14 5.20
C TYR A 224 -14.27 -4.71 4.81
N PRO A 225 -15.24 -4.08 5.52
CA PRO A 225 -15.54 -2.67 5.34
C PRO A 225 -14.41 -1.78 5.88
N LYS A 226 -14.34 -0.53 5.43
CA LYS A 226 -13.48 0.45 6.07
C LYS A 226 -13.94 0.74 7.51
N ALA A 227 -12.99 1.01 8.39
CA ALA A 227 -13.30 1.46 9.74
C ALA A 227 -13.92 2.88 9.70
N ARG A 228 -14.98 3.08 10.49
CA ARG A 228 -15.65 4.38 10.58
C ARG A 228 -15.04 5.30 11.66
N ASN A 229 -14.38 4.70 12.64
CA ASN A 229 -13.70 5.38 13.74
C ASN A 229 -12.62 4.47 14.33
N GLU A 230 -11.83 4.98 15.27
CA GLU A 230 -10.74 4.29 15.95
C GLU A 230 -11.18 2.97 16.62
N LEU A 231 -12.31 2.97 17.30
CA LEU A 231 -12.85 1.77 17.97
C LEU A 231 -13.24 0.67 16.96
N ALA A 232 -13.84 1.07 15.84
CA ALA A 232 -14.16 0.13 14.76
C ALA A 232 -12.88 -0.42 14.12
N ALA A 233 -11.84 0.41 13.96
CA ALA A 233 -10.53 0.02 13.47
C ALA A 233 -9.84 -1.00 14.39
N ALA A 234 -9.86 -0.75 15.70
CA ALA A 234 -9.30 -1.66 16.70
C ALA A 234 -9.95 -3.05 16.70
N ASN A 235 -11.19 -3.17 16.24
CA ASN A 235 -11.93 -4.43 16.19
C ASN A 235 -12.01 -5.07 14.79
N LEU A 236 -11.64 -4.37 13.73
CA LEU A 236 -11.90 -4.77 12.34
C LEU A 236 -11.40 -6.17 11.98
N LEU A 237 -10.18 -6.49 12.33
CA LEU A 237 -9.51 -7.78 12.05
C LEU A 237 -9.15 -8.53 13.34
N ARG A 238 -9.56 -7.99 14.50
CA ARG A 238 -9.29 -8.58 15.81
C ARG A 238 -10.05 -9.91 15.95
N GLY A 239 -9.38 -10.93 16.45
CA GLY A 239 -9.99 -12.26 16.64
C GLY A 239 -10.18 -13.05 15.34
N GLN A 240 -9.78 -12.53 14.19
CA GLN A 240 -9.77 -13.27 12.93
C GLN A 240 -8.44 -13.98 12.76
N THR A 241 -8.49 -15.26 12.41
CA THR A 241 -7.30 -16.07 12.16
C THR A 241 -7.08 -16.21 10.65
N PHE A 242 -6.07 -15.56 10.11
CA PHE A 242 -5.72 -15.62 8.70
C PHE A 242 -4.21 -15.44 8.50
N PRO A 243 -3.57 -16.22 7.62
CA PRO A 243 -2.12 -16.10 7.36
C PRO A 243 -1.79 -15.06 6.29
N LEU A 244 -2.74 -14.69 5.42
CA LEU A 244 -2.51 -13.82 4.28
C LEU A 244 -3.49 -12.66 4.27
N LEU A 245 -2.96 -11.44 4.13
CA LEU A 245 -3.71 -10.20 3.97
C LEU A 245 -3.29 -9.48 2.70
N TRP A 246 -4.25 -8.95 1.96
CA TRP A 246 -4.03 -7.92 0.95
C TRP A 246 -4.79 -6.65 1.34
N ALA A 247 -4.06 -5.53 1.42
CA ALA A 247 -4.63 -4.19 1.58
C ALA A 247 -4.37 -3.39 0.30
N ASP A 248 -5.45 -3.13 -0.45
CA ASP A 248 -5.40 -2.35 -1.69
C ASP A 248 -5.68 -0.88 -1.39
N GLU A 249 -4.97 0.02 -2.08
CA GLU A 249 -4.94 1.46 -1.80
C GLU A 249 -4.58 1.75 -0.33
N PHE A 250 -3.53 1.06 0.15
CA PHE A 250 -3.06 1.06 1.53
C PHE A 250 -2.86 2.46 2.11
N ALA A 251 -2.30 3.40 1.33
CA ALA A 251 -2.04 4.77 1.77
C ALA A 251 -3.32 5.62 2.00
N PHE A 252 -4.49 5.06 1.69
CA PHE A 252 -5.81 5.71 1.81
C PHE A 252 -6.76 4.97 2.76
N ILE A 253 -6.29 3.92 3.45
CA ILE A 253 -7.12 3.16 4.39
C ILE A 253 -7.14 3.89 5.74
N PRO A 254 -8.29 4.43 6.19
CA PRO A 254 -8.38 5.13 7.46
C PRO A 254 -7.98 4.24 8.64
N TYR A 255 -7.29 4.82 9.61
CA TYR A 255 -6.86 4.14 10.85
C TYR A 255 -5.98 2.90 10.63
N MET A 256 -5.25 2.82 9.53
CA MET A 256 -4.47 1.62 9.18
C MET A 256 -3.41 1.29 10.24
N LYS A 257 -2.86 2.28 10.92
CA LYS A 257 -1.94 2.09 12.06
C LYS A 257 -2.58 1.26 13.17
N THR A 258 -3.81 1.61 13.56
CA THR A 258 -4.59 0.90 14.57
C THR A 258 -4.99 -0.49 14.09
N ILE A 259 -5.44 -0.62 12.84
CA ILE A 259 -5.77 -1.91 12.23
C ILE A 259 -4.56 -2.84 12.27
N TYR A 260 -3.40 -2.37 11.82
CA TYR A 260 -2.17 -3.17 11.81
C TYR A 260 -1.74 -3.60 13.21
N GLY A 261 -1.73 -2.69 14.17
CA GLY A 261 -1.33 -2.98 15.55
C GLY A 261 -2.18 -4.06 16.22
N ASN A 262 -3.48 -4.13 15.90
CA ASN A 262 -4.39 -5.15 16.45
C ASN A 262 -4.42 -6.45 15.64
N MET A 263 -4.14 -6.37 14.34
CA MET A 263 -4.13 -7.49 13.41
C MET A 263 -2.85 -8.34 13.53
N ALA A 264 -1.69 -7.71 13.65
CA ALA A 264 -0.40 -8.41 13.61
C ALA A 264 -0.28 -9.53 14.67
N PRO A 265 -0.68 -9.33 15.94
CA PRO A 265 -0.73 -10.42 16.92
C PRO A 265 -1.72 -11.54 16.54
N ALA A 266 -2.87 -11.20 15.94
CA ALA A 266 -3.88 -12.18 15.52
C ALA A 266 -3.39 -13.04 14.34
N MET A 267 -2.60 -12.46 13.44
CA MET A 267 -1.98 -13.20 12.33
C MET A 267 -0.84 -14.12 12.77
N SER A 268 -0.10 -13.79 13.83
CA SER A 268 1.16 -14.47 14.18
C SER A 268 0.99 -15.99 14.30
N LYS A 269 -0.07 -16.45 14.97
CA LYS A 269 -0.36 -17.89 15.12
C LYS A 269 -0.71 -18.58 13.80
N ALA A 270 -1.49 -17.90 12.94
CA ALA A 270 -1.84 -18.43 11.62
C ALA A 270 -0.59 -18.51 10.73
N VAL A 271 0.31 -17.53 10.83
CA VAL A 271 1.59 -17.51 10.12
C VAL A 271 2.51 -18.65 10.58
N GLU A 272 2.62 -18.91 11.88
CA GLU A 272 3.37 -20.07 12.40
C GLU A 272 2.87 -21.39 11.82
N ILE A 273 1.54 -21.60 11.86
CA ILE A 273 0.92 -22.82 11.30
C ILE A 273 1.19 -22.92 9.80
N SER A 274 1.07 -21.81 9.07
CA SER A 274 1.32 -21.77 7.63
C SER A 274 2.78 -22.07 7.31
N LYS A 275 3.74 -21.54 8.06
CA LYS A 275 5.17 -21.88 7.94
C LYS A 275 5.41 -23.36 8.14
N ALA A 276 4.85 -23.96 9.19
CA ALA A 276 5.00 -25.37 9.48
C ALA A 276 4.43 -26.28 8.39
N ASN A 277 3.36 -25.83 7.72
CA ASN A 277 2.69 -26.59 6.66
C ASN A 277 3.16 -26.24 5.24
N GLY A 278 4.12 -25.34 5.08
CA GLY A 278 4.56 -24.83 3.77
C GLY A 278 3.46 -24.10 2.98
N SER A 279 2.48 -23.50 3.69
CA SER A 279 1.38 -22.76 3.10
C SER A 279 1.72 -21.28 2.98
N PRO A 280 1.15 -20.54 2.00
CA PRO A 280 1.39 -19.11 1.84
C PRO A 280 0.95 -18.27 3.04
N TYR A 281 1.74 -17.25 3.36
CA TYR A 281 1.46 -16.26 4.39
C TYR A 281 2.10 -14.92 4.04
N GLY A 282 1.68 -13.85 4.71
CA GLY A 282 2.27 -12.53 4.59
C GLY A 282 1.25 -11.41 4.43
N ILE A 283 1.77 -10.22 4.25
CA ILE A 283 1.01 -9.00 4.06
C ILE A 283 1.41 -8.38 2.72
N LEU A 284 0.43 -8.14 1.87
CA LEU A 284 0.57 -7.57 0.55
C LEU A 284 -0.13 -6.21 0.53
N TYR A 285 0.64 -5.13 0.40
CA TYR A 285 0.14 -3.78 0.25
C TYR A 285 0.32 -3.31 -1.18
N THR A 286 -0.74 -2.77 -1.76
CA THR A 286 -0.73 -2.15 -3.09
C THR A 286 -1.29 -0.74 -2.97
N THR A 287 -0.62 0.25 -3.55
CA THR A 287 -1.05 1.66 -3.45
C THR A 287 -0.41 2.55 -4.52
N THR A 288 -0.91 3.76 -4.63
CA THR A 288 -0.21 4.96 -5.10
C THR A 288 0.15 5.82 -3.89
N PRO A 289 1.02 6.84 -4.00
CA PRO A 289 1.29 7.77 -2.91
C PRO A 289 0.03 8.39 -2.32
N GLY A 290 -0.02 8.49 -1.00
CA GLY A 290 -1.06 9.20 -0.27
C GLY A 290 -0.70 10.67 -0.03
N PHE A 291 -1.57 11.37 0.70
CA PHE A 291 -1.32 12.74 1.14
C PHE A 291 -0.58 12.75 2.48
N LEU A 292 0.53 13.48 2.56
CA LEU A 292 1.28 13.63 3.82
C LEU A 292 0.57 14.53 4.83
N THR A 293 -0.55 15.12 4.48
CA THR A 293 -1.44 15.86 5.38
C THR A 293 -2.39 14.95 6.16
N THR A 294 -2.66 13.73 5.67
CA THR A 294 -3.54 12.76 6.32
C THR A 294 -2.78 11.78 7.20
N ASP A 295 -3.43 11.24 8.23
CA ASP A 295 -2.80 10.29 9.15
C ASP A 295 -2.44 8.97 8.46
N GLU A 296 -3.31 8.47 7.56
CA GLU A 296 -3.08 7.27 6.76
C GLU A 296 -1.93 7.44 5.77
N GLY A 297 -1.84 8.60 5.10
CA GLY A 297 -0.75 8.90 4.17
C GLY A 297 0.59 9.03 4.89
N LYS A 298 0.64 9.73 6.03
CA LYS A 298 1.84 9.81 6.90
C LYS A 298 2.29 8.43 7.35
N TYR A 299 1.35 7.61 7.83
CA TYR A 299 1.65 6.26 8.29
C TYR A 299 2.20 5.38 7.16
N ALA A 300 1.59 5.43 5.98
CA ALA A 300 2.07 4.70 4.82
C ALA A 300 3.47 5.14 4.41
N TYR A 301 3.73 6.43 4.38
CA TYR A 301 5.04 6.99 4.07
C TYR A 301 6.11 6.56 5.09
N GLU A 302 5.80 6.56 6.39
CA GLU A 302 6.71 6.10 7.44
C GLU A 302 7.09 4.61 7.26
N ILE A 303 6.11 3.76 6.96
CA ILE A 303 6.39 2.32 6.71
C ILE A 303 7.28 2.16 5.49
N ILE A 304 6.99 2.86 4.39
CA ILE A 304 7.77 2.79 3.15
C ILE A 304 9.21 3.28 3.38
N LYS A 305 9.37 4.40 4.08
CA LYS A 305 10.69 4.97 4.40
C LYS A 305 11.57 4.02 5.20
N ASN A 306 10.98 3.20 6.07
CA ASN A 306 11.69 2.23 6.89
C ASN A 306 11.85 0.86 6.20
N ALA A 307 11.11 0.59 5.12
CA ALA A 307 11.14 -0.67 4.41
C ALA A 307 12.44 -0.86 3.61
N THR A 308 12.81 -2.11 3.36
CA THR A 308 13.95 -2.43 2.49
C THR A 308 13.54 -2.25 1.03
N LYS A 309 14.22 -1.37 0.28
CA LYS A 309 13.90 -1.14 -1.13
C LYS A 309 14.35 -2.33 -1.97
N PHE A 310 13.43 -2.87 -2.78
CA PHE A 310 13.69 -3.94 -3.72
C PHE A 310 14.70 -3.51 -4.79
N ASN A 311 15.53 -4.47 -5.20
CA ASN A 311 16.46 -4.32 -6.32
C ASN A 311 16.37 -5.55 -7.22
N GLU A 312 16.35 -5.37 -8.53
CA GLU A 312 16.24 -6.48 -9.51
C GLU A 312 17.40 -7.47 -9.44
N GLY A 313 18.57 -7.06 -8.92
CA GLY A 313 19.68 -7.98 -8.61
C GLY A 313 19.32 -9.09 -7.61
N TRP A 314 18.23 -8.92 -6.86
CA TRP A 314 17.78 -9.95 -5.91
C TRP A 314 17.26 -11.21 -6.58
N TYR A 315 16.92 -11.17 -7.85
CA TYR A 315 16.58 -12.39 -8.60
C TYR A 315 17.73 -13.40 -8.68
N ASP A 316 18.98 -12.95 -8.47
CA ASP A 316 20.18 -13.77 -8.45
C ASP A 316 20.51 -14.30 -7.05
N LEU A 317 19.83 -13.84 -6.00
CA LEU A 317 20.04 -14.28 -4.63
C LEU A 317 19.35 -15.61 -4.37
N THR A 318 19.99 -16.45 -3.55
CA THR A 318 19.31 -17.59 -2.94
C THR A 318 18.26 -17.10 -1.94
N TYR A 319 17.30 -17.96 -1.61
CA TYR A 319 16.32 -17.64 -0.57
C TYR A 319 16.96 -17.22 0.76
N TYR A 320 18.01 -17.92 1.18
CA TYR A 320 18.70 -17.61 2.44
C TYR A 320 19.39 -16.25 2.41
N GLN A 321 20.08 -15.93 1.31
CA GLN A 321 20.70 -14.60 1.12
C GLN A 321 19.65 -13.49 1.10
N LEU A 322 18.53 -13.71 0.44
CA LEU A 322 17.44 -12.76 0.38
C LEU A 322 16.82 -12.55 1.77
N MET A 323 16.57 -13.64 2.52
CA MET A 323 16.03 -13.55 3.88
C MET A 323 17.00 -12.88 4.85
N ASP A 324 18.30 -13.16 4.75
CA ASP A 324 19.32 -12.49 5.55
C ASP A 324 19.35 -10.98 5.29
N LEU A 325 19.32 -10.59 4.02
CA LEU A 325 19.25 -9.18 3.63
C LEU A 325 18.01 -8.48 4.21
N ILE A 326 16.83 -9.10 4.11
CA ILE A 326 15.58 -8.51 4.60
C ILE A 326 15.57 -8.46 6.13
N THR A 327 16.00 -9.51 6.82
CA THR A 327 15.99 -9.57 8.29
C THR A 327 17.11 -8.74 8.94
N SER A 328 18.12 -8.33 8.17
CA SER A 328 19.13 -7.37 8.62
C SER A 328 18.53 -5.97 8.88
N ASN A 329 17.44 -5.62 8.20
CA ASN A 329 16.68 -4.41 8.48
C ASN A 329 15.90 -4.57 9.80
N LYS A 330 16.33 -3.84 10.86
CA LYS A 330 15.68 -3.87 12.17
C LYS A 330 14.49 -2.91 12.29
N LEU A 331 14.25 -2.06 11.29
CA LEU A 331 13.21 -1.03 11.31
C LEU A 331 11.89 -1.50 10.72
N SER A 332 11.93 -2.47 9.79
CA SER A 332 10.73 -2.91 9.07
C SER A 332 10.83 -4.38 8.67
N VAL A 333 9.67 -5.03 8.60
CA VAL A 333 9.49 -6.39 8.05
C VAL A 333 9.00 -6.37 6.61
N PHE A 334 8.93 -5.20 5.99
CA PHE A 334 8.42 -5.01 4.64
C PHE A 334 9.54 -4.78 3.63
N VAL A 335 9.31 -5.28 2.43
CA VAL A 335 10.05 -4.91 1.23
C VAL A 335 9.21 -3.95 0.40
N TYR A 336 9.81 -2.86 -0.02
CA TYR A 336 9.19 -1.80 -0.81
C TYR A 336 9.62 -1.90 -2.27
N ILE A 337 8.64 -1.95 -3.14
CA ILE A 337 8.80 -2.05 -4.60
C ILE A 337 8.21 -0.78 -5.22
N GLU A 338 9.01 -0.09 -6.02
CA GLU A 338 8.59 1.10 -6.75
C GLU A 338 9.11 1.04 -8.19
N PHE A 339 8.22 1.28 -9.13
CA PHE A 339 8.56 1.45 -10.54
C PHE A 339 7.74 2.59 -11.13
N THR A 340 8.43 3.54 -11.73
CA THR A 340 7.82 4.64 -12.49
C THR A 340 7.20 4.14 -13.80
N TYR A 341 6.40 4.97 -14.47
CA TYR A 341 5.81 4.58 -15.75
C TYR A 341 6.88 4.32 -16.81
N GLN A 342 7.98 5.10 -16.85
CA GLN A 342 9.11 4.86 -17.75
C GLN A 342 9.80 3.53 -17.48
N GLU A 343 10.05 3.20 -16.22
CA GLU A 343 10.65 1.93 -15.83
C GLU A 343 9.75 0.73 -16.17
N LEU A 344 8.44 0.93 -16.21
CA LEU A 344 7.48 -0.08 -16.66
C LEU A 344 7.39 -0.20 -18.19
N GLY A 345 8.06 0.69 -18.94
CA GLY A 345 8.11 0.68 -20.40
C GLY A 345 6.98 1.48 -21.07
N TYR A 346 6.25 2.31 -20.32
CA TYR A 346 5.26 3.22 -20.91
C TYR A 346 5.94 4.46 -21.50
N SER A 347 5.39 4.95 -22.61
CA SER A 347 5.91 6.13 -23.33
C SER A 347 5.42 7.44 -22.71
N GLU A 348 6.07 8.55 -23.12
CA GLU A 348 5.59 9.90 -22.80
C GLU A 348 4.19 10.16 -23.37
N ASP A 349 3.87 9.62 -24.56
CA ASP A 349 2.52 9.76 -25.14
C ASP A 349 1.47 9.11 -24.24
N TRP A 350 1.76 7.92 -23.70
CA TRP A 350 0.89 7.28 -22.70
C TRP A 350 0.68 8.20 -21.48
N PHE A 351 1.74 8.81 -20.97
CA PHE A 351 1.65 9.73 -19.84
C PHE A 351 0.81 10.97 -20.18
N TYR A 352 1.03 11.61 -21.34
CA TYR A 352 0.27 12.77 -21.76
C TYR A 352 -1.22 12.47 -22.03
N GLU A 353 -1.56 11.29 -22.53
CA GLU A 353 -2.95 10.85 -22.66
C GLU A 353 -3.64 10.80 -21.30
N HIS A 354 -2.99 10.21 -20.29
CA HIS A 354 -3.53 10.15 -18.95
C HIS A 354 -3.60 11.54 -18.27
N CYS A 355 -2.67 12.43 -18.56
CA CYS A 355 -2.76 13.83 -18.10
C CYS A 355 -4.01 14.53 -18.65
N LYS A 356 -4.34 14.31 -19.93
CA LYS A 356 -5.56 14.85 -20.56
C LYS A 356 -6.81 14.25 -19.93
N GLU A 357 -6.83 12.94 -19.67
CA GLU A 357 -7.95 12.27 -18.98
C GLU A 357 -8.23 12.85 -17.60
N GLN A 358 -7.17 13.32 -16.90
CA GLN A 358 -7.26 13.97 -15.59
C GLN A 358 -7.47 15.50 -15.70
N ASN A 359 -7.80 16.04 -16.88
CA ASN A 359 -7.94 17.48 -17.09
C ASN A 359 -6.74 18.31 -16.60
N TRP A 360 -5.52 17.75 -16.66
CA TRP A 360 -4.30 18.37 -16.17
C TRP A 360 -4.30 18.72 -14.67
N ASP A 361 -5.07 18.00 -13.87
CA ASP A 361 -4.96 18.09 -12.41
C ASP A 361 -3.60 17.58 -11.93
N TRP A 362 -2.66 18.51 -11.73
CA TRP A 362 -1.29 18.18 -11.36
C TRP A 362 -1.15 17.55 -9.98
N VAL A 363 -2.06 17.81 -9.05
CA VAL A 363 -2.05 17.13 -7.73
C VAL A 363 -2.30 15.64 -7.92
N THR A 364 -3.32 15.30 -8.69
CA THR A 364 -3.63 13.91 -9.05
C THR A 364 -2.54 13.28 -9.92
N ILE A 365 -2.04 14.00 -10.94
CA ILE A 365 -1.02 13.49 -11.86
C ILE A 365 0.27 13.16 -11.14
N ARG A 366 0.78 14.04 -10.29
CA ARG A 366 2.00 13.81 -9.50
C ARG A 366 1.87 12.57 -8.63
N ARG A 367 0.74 12.42 -7.96
CA ARG A 367 0.49 11.28 -7.08
C ARG A 367 0.26 9.97 -7.83
N GLU A 368 -0.68 9.98 -8.78
CA GLU A 368 -1.18 8.75 -9.40
C GLU A 368 -0.26 8.20 -10.51
N TYR A 369 0.53 9.07 -11.16
CA TYR A 369 1.36 8.70 -12.30
C TYR A 369 2.86 8.94 -12.09
N LEU A 370 3.25 10.02 -11.38
CA LEU A 370 4.67 10.32 -11.10
C LEU A 370 5.13 9.77 -9.74
N LEU A 371 4.25 9.17 -8.96
CA LEU A 371 4.51 8.55 -7.66
C LEU A 371 5.10 9.52 -6.63
N GLU A 372 4.72 10.79 -6.68
CA GLU A 372 5.16 11.81 -5.74
C GLU A 372 4.27 11.84 -4.50
N TRP A 373 4.89 11.79 -3.33
CA TRP A 373 4.23 12.07 -2.06
C TRP A 373 4.08 13.59 -1.91
N SER A 374 2.88 14.07 -1.66
CA SER A 374 2.63 15.52 -1.55
C SER A 374 2.01 15.89 -0.21
N ASP A 375 2.33 17.13 0.23
CA ASP A 375 1.66 17.79 1.34
C ASP A 375 0.33 18.44 0.92
N GLU A 376 0.02 18.41 -0.38
CA GLU A 376 -1.19 18.97 -0.95
C GLU A 376 -2.36 18.01 -0.73
N SER A 377 -3.46 18.48 -0.15
CA SER A 377 -4.74 17.78 -0.15
C SER A 377 -5.56 18.22 -1.36
N GLU A 378 -6.49 17.37 -1.84
CA GLU A 378 -7.45 17.73 -2.90
C GLU A 378 -8.25 19.01 -2.58
N ASN A 379 -8.31 19.39 -1.30
CA ASN A 379 -9.00 20.58 -0.80
C ASN A 379 -8.05 21.71 -0.40
N ASN A 380 -6.75 21.62 -0.71
CA ASN A 380 -5.84 22.71 -0.39
C ASN A 380 -6.00 23.84 -1.42
N PRO A 381 -6.44 25.04 -1.02
CA PRO A 381 -6.61 26.17 -1.94
C PRO A 381 -5.27 26.72 -2.47
N PHE A 382 -4.14 26.28 -1.92
CA PHE A 382 -2.80 26.75 -2.29
C PHE A 382 -2.03 25.68 -3.05
N THR A 383 -1.39 26.09 -4.13
CA THR A 383 -0.45 25.26 -4.89
C THR A 383 0.84 25.00 -4.10
N LYS A 384 1.60 23.98 -4.47
CA LYS A 384 2.90 23.69 -3.85
C LYS A 384 3.87 24.87 -3.95
N ASP A 385 3.91 25.55 -5.10
CA ASP A 385 4.78 26.71 -5.33
C ASP A 385 4.42 27.89 -4.42
N GLU A 386 3.11 28.12 -4.18
CA GLU A 386 2.64 29.12 -3.24
C GLU A 386 3.02 28.75 -1.81
N LEU A 387 2.81 27.48 -1.40
CA LEU A 387 3.21 26.99 -0.09
C LEU A 387 4.73 27.05 0.11
N ASP A 388 5.53 26.69 -0.88
CA ASP A 388 6.98 26.79 -0.80
C ASP A 388 7.45 28.24 -0.77
N THR A 389 6.71 29.14 -1.42
CA THR A 389 6.94 30.57 -1.31
C THR A 389 6.63 31.07 0.10
N VAL A 390 5.50 30.68 0.69
CA VAL A 390 5.15 31.02 2.08
C VAL A 390 6.19 30.45 3.06
N LYS A 391 6.62 29.19 2.87
CA LYS A 391 7.67 28.57 3.71
C LYS A 391 8.98 29.35 3.74
N LYS A 392 9.37 30.00 2.63
CA LYS A 392 10.57 30.86 2.59
C LYS A 392 10.47 32.08 3.51
N PHE A 393 9.26 32.52 3.80
CA PHE A 393 9.02 33.65 4.75
C PHE A 393 8.88 33.18 6.20
N CYS A 394 8.76 31.85 6.46
CA CYS A 394 8.73 31.32 7.80
C CYS A 394 10.09 31.52 8.48
N LYS A 395 10.08 32.12 9.66
CA LYS A 395 11.28 32.43 10.45
C LYS A 395 11.28 31.63 11.75
N LYS A 396 12.46 31.26 12.20
CA LYS A 396 12.61 30.76 13.57
C LYS A 396 12.46 31.96 14.55
N PRO A 397 11.89 31.71 15.74
CA PRO A 397 11.80 32.78 16.75
C PRO A 397 13.20 33.21 17.18
N LYS A 398 13.38 34.53 17.33
CA LYS A 398 14.62 35.11 17.86
C LYS A 398 14.74 34.91 19.36
N LYS A 399 13.58 34.97 20.06
CA LYS A 399 13.46 34.79 21.51
C LYS A 399 12.15 34.07 21.80
N SER A 400 12.08 33.31 22.86
CA SER A 400 10.85 32.68 23.36
C SER A 400 10.72 32.92 24.85
N PHE A 401 9.50 33.19 25.32
CA PHE A 401 9.17 33.38 26.72
C PHE A 401 8.12 32.37 27.16
N LEU A 402 8.20 31.91 28.40
CA LEU A 402 7.14 31.09 28.99
C LEU A 402 6.20 31.98 29.81
N ILE A 403 4.97 32.10 29.37
CA ILE A 403 3.90 32.78 30.14
C ILE A 403 3.36 31.74 31.14
N PHE A 404 3.32 32.13 32.41
CA PHE A 404 2.96 31.26 33.55
C PHE A 404 3.78 29.96 33.63
N GLY A 405 5.03 29.99 33.09
CA GLY A 405 5.91 28.82 33.07
C GLY A 405 5.44 27.67 32.17
N LYS A 406 4.37 27.87 31.39
CA LYS A 406 3.72 26.80 30.64
C LYS A 406 3.51 27.11 29.15
N TYR A 407 3.09 28.32 28.81
CA TYR A 407 2.71 28.70 27.45
C TYR A 407 3.80 29.50 26.76
N GLN A 408 4.29 28.99 25.63
CA GLN A 408 5.41 29.61 24.93
C GLN A 408 4.92 30.74 24.01
N LEU A 409 5.43 31.97 24.25
CA LEU A 409 5.32 33.10 23.38
C LEU A 409 6.61 33.26 22.57
N ASP A 410 6.51 33.12 21.27
CA ASP A 410 7.62 33.24 20.33
C ASP A 410 7.70 34.64 19.74
N ILE A 411 8.89 35.24 19.76
CA ILE A 411 9.17 36.57 19.20
C ILE A 411 10.02 36.39 17.93
N PHE A 412 9.50 36.82 16.78
CA PHE A 412 10.15 36.71 15.48
C PHE A 412 10.87 38.00 15.05
N GLU A 413 10.33 39.15 15.41
CA GLU A 413 10.89 40.45 15.06
C GLU A 413 10.85 41.41 16.27
N GLU A 414 11.86 42.30 16.38
CA GLU A 414 11.86 43.34 17.34
C GLU A 414 11.03 44.52 16.82
N ILE A 415 10.18 45.09 17.67
CA ILE A 415 9.35 46.24 17.35
C ILE A 415 9.83 47.46 18.14
N PRO A 416 9.68 48.70 17.63
CA PRO A 416 10.01 49.91 18.35
C PRO A 416 9.18 50.02 19.64
N LEU A 417 9.87 50.21 20.77
CA LEU A 417 9.23 50.37 22.07
C LEU A 417 9.15 51.87 22.45
N MET A 418 8.12 52.24 23.15
CA MET A 418 7.93 53.59 23.68
C MET A 418 8.60 53.76 25.05
N SER A 419 8.50 52.75 25.90
CA SER A 419 9.17 52.65 27.19
C SER A 419 9.08 51.21 27.66
N ASN A 420 9.94 50.74 28.56
CA ASN A 420 9.96 49.44 29.22
C ASN A 420 8.98 48.39 28.69
N LEU A 421 9.21 47.90 27.47
CA LEU A 421 8.44 46.86 26.80
C LEU A 421 7.12 47.27 26.14
N VAL A 422 6.67 48.53 26.26
CA VAL A 422 5.43 48.99 25.60
C VAL A 422 5.72 49.33 24.14
N PRO A 423 5.01 48.74 23.16
CA PRO A 423 5.18 49.07 21.75
C PRO A 423 4.86 50.54 21.48
N LYS A 424 5.72 51.20 20.67
CA LYS A 424 5.52 52.63 20.26
C LYS A 424 4.23 52.82 19.46
N TYR A 425 3.82 51.83 18.73
CA TYR A 425 2.59 51.81 17.93
C TYR A 425 1.69 50.69 18.42
N PRO A 426 0.35 50.87 18.47
CA PRO A 426 -0.56 49.85 18.94
C PRO A 426 -0.44 48.61 18.12
N PRO A 427 -0.05 47.43 18.67
CA PRO A 427 -0.07 46.20 17.95
C PRO A 427 -1.51 45.70 17.72
N ILE A 428 -1.73 45.04 16.61
CA ILE A 428 -2.97 44.29 16.33
C ILE A 428 -2.79 42.87 16.82
N VAL A 429 -3.72 42.39 17.63
CA VAL A 429 -3.70 41.05 18.20
C VAL A 429 -4.88 40.26 17.64
N GLY A 430 -4.60 39.26 16.84
CA GLY A 430 -5.59 38.29 16.38
C GLY A 430 -5.64 37.08 17.31
N VAL A 431 -6.82 36.73 17.77
CA VAL A 431 -7.04 35.53 18.64
C VAL A 431 -7.97 34.56 17.93
N ASP A 432 -7.46 33.34 17.69
CA ASP A 432 -8.20 32.21 17.15
C ASP A 432 -8.31 31.14 18.25
N PRO A 433 -9.44 31.07 18.94
CA PRO A 433 -9.65 30.12 20.02
C PRO A 433 -10.14 28.77 19.51
N SER A 434 -9.51 27.67 19.97
CA SER A 434 -9.98 26.30 19.72
C SER A 434 -10.52 25.65 20.99
N GLY A 435 -11.28 24.57 20.84
CA GLY A 435 -11.87 23.83 21.96
C GLY A 435 -10.88 23.12 22.90
N GLY A 436 -9.57 23.27 22.70
CA GLY A 436 -8.52 22.78 23.61
C GLY A 436 -8.36 21.25 23.70
N VAL A 437 -8.97 20.49 22.81
CA VAL A 437 -8.97 19.01 22.86
C VAL A 437 -8.07 18.44 21.77
N SER A 438 -6.76 18.57 21.92
CA SER A 438 -5.66 17.84 21.23
C SER A 438 -5.62 17.82 19.69
N LYS A 439 -6.60 18.34 18.95
CA LYS A 439 -6.59 18.37 17.48
C LYS A 439 -6.29 19.74 16.90
N ASP A 440 -6.98 20.77 17.37
CA ASP A 440 -6.82 22.14 16.89
C ASP A 440 -6.09 22.97 17.94
N SER A 441 -5.25 23.92 17.49
CA SER A 441 -4.50 24.81 18.37
C SER A 441 -5.20 26.14 18.51
N SER A 442 -5.33 26.64 19.75
CA SER A 442 -5.58 28.08 19.95
C SER A 442 -4.35 28.91 19.60
N CYS A 443 -4.54 30.04 18.95
CA CYS A 443 -3.46 30.89 18.50
C CYS A 443 -3.70 32.35 18.89
N ILE A 444 -2.65 33.02 19.41
CA ILE A 444 -2.60 34.49 19.60
C ILE A 444 -1.49 35.02 18.72
N THR A 445 -1.83 35.81 17.71
CA THR A 445 -0.88 36.40 16.76
C THR A 445 -0.78 37.89 16.92
N PHE A 446 0.43 38.42 17.06
CA PHE A 446 0.73 39.81 17.24
C PHE A 446 1.32 40.43 15.98
N VAL A 447 0.70 41.48 15.46
CA VAL A 447 1.04 42.14 14.20
C VAL A 447 1.44 43.60 14.47
N ASP A 448 2.55 44.05 13.90
CA ASP A 448 2.93 45.47 13.89
C ASP A 448 1.97 46.22 12.97
N SER A 449 1.18 47.14 13.52
CA SER A 449 0.15 47.92 12.80
C SER A 449 0.68 48.76 11.63
N ARG A 450 2.00 49.07 11.60
CA ARG A 450 2.61 49.87 10.54
C ARG A 450 3.06 49.03 9.37
N THR A 451 3.63 47.86 9.66
CA THR A 451 4.28 47.02 8.66
C THR A 451 3.45 45.80 8.26
N THR A 452 2.36 45.54 8.98
CA THR A 452 1.49 44.35 8.85
C THR A 452 2.26 43.03 9.01
N ARG A 453 3.45 43.06 9.62
CA ARG A 453 4.26 41.89 9.87
C ARG A 453 3.95 41.27 11.23
N VAL A 454 3.89 39.95 11.24
CA VAL A 454 3.80 39.17 12.49
C VAL A 454 5.15 39.27 13.21
N PHE A 455 5.13 39.79 14.44
CA PHE A 455 6.33 39.91 15.27
C PHE A 455 6.35 38.98 16.45
N ALA A 456 5.19 38.47 16.90
CA ALA A 456 5.10 37.45 17.96
C ALA A 456 3.90 36.54 17.76
N GLN A 457 3.99 35.32 18.30
CA GLN A 457 2.90 34.35 18.28
C GLN A 457 2.94 33.44 19.49
N LEU A 458 1.78 33.12 20.04
CA LEU A 458 1.59 32.03 20.99
C LEU A 458 0.64 31.01 20.37
N ARG A 459 1.03 29.74 20.39
CA ARG A 459 0.22 28.62 19.85
C ARG A 459 0.21 27.47 20.85
N SER A 460 -0.97 26.95 21.15
CA SER A 460 -1.11 25.80 22.07
C SER A 460 -2.33 24.95 21.68
N ASN A 461 -2.18 23.65 21.65
CA ASN A 461 -3.27 22.69 21.47
C ASN A 461 -3.78 22.09 22.79
N THR A 462 -3.24 22.57 23.92
CA THR A 462 -3.60 22.11 25.27
C THR A 462 -4.16 23.20 26.17
N ILE A 463 -4.19 24.47 25.68
CA ILE A 463 -4.69 25.61 26.45
C ILE A 463 -6.23 25.59 26.47
N SER A 464 -6.81 25.71 27.67
CA SER A 464 -8.25 25.88 27.80
C SER A 464 -8.64 27.34 27.48
N LEU A 465 -9.90 27.60 27.15
CA LEU A 465 -10.40 28.94 26.84
C LEU A 465 -10.19 29.92 28.00
N VAL A 466 -10.40 29.45 29.22
CA VAL A 466 -10.20 30.25 30.45
C VAL A 466 -8.70 30.61 30.64
N GLU A 467 -7.82 29.64 30.38
CA GLU A 467 -6.38 29.91 30.43
C GLU A 467 -5.93 30.81 29.27
N LEU A 468 -6.52 30.68 28.07
CA LEU A 468 -6.23 31.53 26.93
C LEU A 468 -6.59 32.99 27.22
N ALA A 469 -7.77 33.23 27.82
CA ALA A 469 -8.21 34.55 28.24
C ALA A 469 -7.24 35.16 29.27
N ARG A 470 -6.81 34.38 30.29
CA ARG A 470 -5.83 34.83 31.30
C ARG A 470 -4.46 35.12 30.69
N VAL A 471 -4.01 34.29 29.74
CA VAL A 471 -2.75 34.55 29.04
C VAL A 471 -2.83 35.78 28.19
N LEU A 472 -3.93 35.99 27.47
CA LEU A 472 -4.18 37.21 26.68
C LEU A 472 -4.21 38.43 27.57
N GLU A 473 -4.97 38.41 28.66
CA GLU A 473 -5.05 39.50 29.65
C GLU A 473 -3.65 39.81 30.20
N TYR A 474 -2.89 38.82 30.63
CA TYR A 474 -1.53 39.01 31.14
C TYR A 474 -0.60 39.70 30.15
N ILE A 475 -0.61 39.24 28.87
CA ILE A 475 0.25 39.79 27.82
C ILE A 475 -0.16 41.23 27.52
N VAL A 476 -1.46 41.49 27.39
CA VAL A 476 -1.96 42.83 27.10
C VAL A 476 -1.66 43.76 28.24
N MET A 477 -2.01 43.42 29.48
CA MET A 477 -1.85 44.34 30.63
C MET A 477 -0.37 44.62 30.98
N ASN A 478 0.51 43.62 30.81
CA ASN A 478 1.91 43.73 31.26
C ASN A 478 2.91 44.04 30.14
N MET A 479 2.58 43.70 28.89
CA MET A 479 3.52 43.80 27.77
C MET A 479 3.02 44.75 26.66
N MET A 480 1.70 44.84 26.42
CA MET A 480 1.13 45.52 25.26
C MET A 480 -0.18 46.25 25.61
N PRO A 481 -0.16 47.21 26.59
CA PRO A 481 -1.38 47.81 27.11
C PRO A 481 -2.16 48.65 26.07
N ASN A 482 -1.53 49.02 24.95
CA ASN A 482 -2.15 49.75 23.86
C ASN A 482 -2.58 48.85 22.67
N ALA A 483 -2.61 47.53 22.85
CA ALA A 483 -2.97 46.60 21.78
C ALA A 483 -4.45 46.73 21.37
N ILE A 484 -4.70 46.53 20.08
CA ILE A 484 -6.04 46.39 19.50
C ILE A 484 -6.31 44.90 19.34
N ILE A 485 -7.30 44.37 20.06
CA ILE A 485 -7.59 42.92 20.09
C ILE A 485 -8.76 42.62 19.16
N ASN A 486 -8.56 41.62 18.28
CA ASN A 486 -9.59 41.05 17.44
C ASN A 486 -9.71 39.55 17.75
N ILE A 487 -10.89 39.14 18.24
CA ILE A 487 -11.17 37.75 18.61
C ILE A 487 -12.14 37.17 17.61
N GLU A 488 -11.83 36.02 17.04
CA GLU A 488 -12.75 35.29 16.19
C GLU A 488 -13.96 34.78 16.99
N ARG A 489 -15.17 35.10 16.54
CA ARG A 489 -16.43 34.78 17.25
C ARG A 489 -17.11 33.52 16.76
N ASN A 490 -16.40 32.44 16.54
CA ASN A 490 -17.00 31.16 16.15
C ASN A 490 -17.29 30.29 17.39
N GLY A 491 -18.56 30.14 17.76
CA GLY A 491 -19.12 29.17 18.71
C GLY A 491 -18.45 29.02 20.09
N VAL A 492 -17.16 28.82 20.11
CA VAL A 492 -16.36 28.55 21.33
C VAL A 492 -15.82 29.86 21.93
N ALA A 493 -15.80 30.94 21.16
CA ALA A 493 -15.16 32.25 21.54
C ALA A 493 -16.04 33.15 22.41
N GLU A 494 -17.32 32.89 22.56
CA GLU A 494 -18.19 33.64 23.45
C GLU A 494 -17.71 33.62 24.92
N ALA A 495 -17.04 32.55 25.32
CA ALA A 495 -16.48 32.41 26.66
C ALA A 495 -15.22 33.25 26.94
N ILE A 496 -14.60 33.84 25.91
CA ILE A 496 -13.40 34.71 26.05
C ILE A 496 -13.81 36.22 26.11
N SER A 497 -14.95 36.54 25.53
CA SER A 497 -15.45 37.94 25.46
C SER A 497 -16.30 38.37 26.67
N ALA A 498 -16.58 37.46 27.61
CA ALA A 498 -17.24 37.72 28.87
C ALA A 498 -16.22 38.05 29.97
#